data_0ed8a2046ac82f71ac97c724db82aaea
#
_entry.id   0ed8a2046ac82f71ac97c724db82aaea
#
_cell.length_a   1.000
_cell.length_b   1.000
_cell.length_c   1.000
_cell.angle_alpha   90.00
_cell.angle_beta   90.00
_cell.angle_gamma   90.00
#
_symmetry.space_group_name_H-M   'P 1'
#
loop_
_entity.id
_entity.type
_entity.pdbx_description
1 polymer ?
#
loop_
_entity_poly.entity_id
_entity_poly.type
_entity_poly.pdbx_seq_one_letter_code
_entity_poly.pdbx_strand_id
1 'polypeptide(L)'
;MTSLDILGIGNAIVDVLARAEDAFLARHGMAKGGMALIGPDDAERIYADMGPGIESSGGSAANTCAAAAALGAKVGYLGKVADDALGQVFRHDINAAGVRFPTAPLVGGAPTARCLILVSPDGQRTMNTFLGACVTLGEADLDEAAIAAAQVTYLEGYLFDPPAAQAAFRAAARIAHAAGRRVAITLSDPFCVERHRDAFRAFVRDEADILFANEAEICALYQTDNFEAAATIAQSEIDLAALTRSEKGSLILTATTAHEVAAEATTVVDTTGAGDAYAAGFLAALTAGRELAECGRWASVAAAEAISHFGARPQADLKALVAG
;
A
#
# COMPACT_ATOMS: atom_id res chain seq x y z
N MET A 1 15.77 -18.63 -11.89
CA MET A 1 15.41 -17.39 -11.20
C MET A 1 14.78 -17.76 -9.88
N THR A 2 15.11 -17.06 -8.80
CA THR A 2 14.43 -17.27 -7.52
C THR A 2 12.97 -16.88 -7.68
N SER A 3 12.04 -17.79 -7.40
CA SER A 3 10.60 -17.49 -7.42
C SER A 3 10.28 -16.44 -6.34
N LEU A 4 9.49 -15.43 -6.70
CA LEU A 4 8.90 -14.51 -5.76
C LEU A 4 7.48 -14.98 -5.40
N ASP A 5 7.08 -14.78 -4.15
CA ASP A 5 5.70 -14.98 -3.75
C ASP A 5 4.87 -13.75 -4.12
N ILE A 6 5.40 -12.55 -3.82
CA ILE A 6 4.73 -11.28 -4.06
C ILE A 6 5.71 -10.29 -4.71
N LEU A 7 5.24 -9.54 -5.71
CA LEU A 7 5.93 -8.37 -6.25
C LEU A 7 5.00 -7.16 -6.14
N GLY A 8 5.36 -6.20 -5.32
CA GLY A 8 4.62 -4.94 -5.20
C GLY A 8 5.05 -3.91 -6.24
N ILE A 9 4.12 -3.12 -6.75
CA ILE A 9 4.38 -1.95 -7.60
C ILE A 9 3.61 -0.76 -7.01
N GLY A 10 4.32 0.32 -6.64
CA GLY A 10 3.69 1.47 -5.99
C GLY A 10 4.62 2.66 -5.80
N ASN A 11 4.14 3.65 -5.06
CA ASN A 11 4.87 4.86 -4.73
C ASN A 11 5.98 4.58 -3.72
N ALA A 12 7.24 4.79 -4.12
CA ALA A 12 8.39 4.71 -3.23
C ALA A 12 8.56 6.06 -2.52
N ILE A 13 8.13 6.15 -1.27
CA ILE A 13 8.09 7.37 -0.46
C ILE A 13 8.95 7.18 0.78
N VAL A 14 9.74 8.17 1.18
CA VAL A 14 10.40 8.18 2.48
C VAL A 14 9.48 8.87 3.49
N ASP A 15 9.10 8.15 4.53
CA ASP A 15 8.39 8.74 5.66
C ASP A 15 9.40 9.41 6.59
N VAL A 16 9.18 10.69 6.90
CA VAL A 16 9.98 11.49 7.82
C VAL A 16 9.11 11.85 9.01
N LEU A 17 9.25 11.11 10.10
CA LEU A 17 8.45 11.27 11.31
C LEU A 17 9.16 12.18 12.31
N ALA A 18 8.53 13.29 12.72
CA ALA A 18 9.03 14.17 13.76
C ALA A 18 7.93 14.65 14.69
N ARG A 19 8.30 15.03 15.92
CA ARG A 19 7.39 15.73 16.83
C ARG A 19 7.30 17.19 16.44
N ALA A 20 6.12 17.78 16.53
CA ALA A 20 5.89 19.19 16.26
C ALA A 20 4.82 19.76 17.19
N GLU A 21 5.02 20.99 17.66
CA GLU A 21 4.01 21.74 18.39
C GLU A 21 2.93 22.29 17.45
N ASP A 22 1.72 22.53 17.96
CA ASP A 22 0.61 23.12 17.18
C ASP A 22 0.99 24.46 16.52
N ALA A 23 1.88 25.23 17.16
CA ALA A 23 2.41 26.48 16.61
C ALA A 23 3.24 26.26 15.34
N PHE A 24 3.92 25.10 15.20
CA PHE A 24 4.64 24.73 13.97
C PHE A 24 3.62 24.49 12.84
N LEU A 25 2.59 23.70 13.09
CA LEU A 25 1.53 23.42 12.12
C LEU A 25 0.87 24.72 11.63
N ALA A 26 0.50 25.60 12.56
CA ALA A 26 -0.10 26.89 12.25
C ALA A 26 0.83 27.77 11.39
N ARG A 27 2.14 27.85 11.71
CA ARG A 27 3.13 28.62 10.95
C ARG A 27 3.26 28.15 9.50
N HIS A 28 3.12 26.86 9.26
CA HIS A 28 3.19 26.27 7.92
C HIS A 28 1.81 26.12 7.25
N GLY A 29 0.73 26.61 7.86
CA GLY A 29 -0.62 26.57 7.30
C GLY A 29 -1.20 25.15 7.17
N MET A 30 -0.78 24.22 8.03
CA MET A 30 -1.21 22.84 8.00
C MET A 30 -2.50 22.62 8.77
N ALA A 31 -3.43 21.86 8.21
CA ALA A 31 -4.60 21.38 8.92
C ALA A 31 -4.19 20.21 9.83
N LYS A 32 -4.25 20.42 11.16
CA LYS A 32 -3.91 19.40 12.15
C LYS A 32 -4.73 18.13 11.95
N GLY A 33 -4.06 16.99 11.97
CA GLY A 33 -4.68 15.68 11.77
C GLY A 33 -5.05 15.37 10.31
N GLY A 34 -4.73 16.28 9.38
CA GLY A 34 -5.03 16.12 7.96
C GLY A 34 -3.85 15.58 7.15
N MET A 35 -4.15 15.22 5.90
CA MET A 35 -3.17 14.89 4.88
C MET A 35 -3.28 15.88 3.71
N ALA A 36 -2.14 16.36 3.22
CA ALA A 36 -2.07 17.24 2.06
C ALA A 36 -0.95 16.82 1.10
N LEU A 37 -1.21 16.94 -0.20
CA LEU A 37 -0.16 16.90 -1.20
C LEU A 37 0.47 18.28 -1.31
N ILE A 38 1.81 18.34 -1.29
CA ILE A 38 2.57 19.60 -1.32
C ILE A 38 3.56 19.63 -2.48
N GLY A 39 3.95 20.85 -2.87
CA GLY A 39 4.98 21.08 -3.89
C GLY A 39 6.41 20.91 -3.35
N PRO A 40 7.42 20.91 -4.25
CA PRO A 40 8.83 20.74 -3.86
C PRO A 40 9.31 21.83 -2.90
N ASP A 41 8.95 23.10 -3.14
CA ASP A 41 9.40 24.23 -2.32
C ASP A 41 8.84 24.15 -0.88
N ASP A 42 7.57 23.76 -0.74
CA ASP A 42 6.98 23.54 0.58
C ASP A 42 7.62 22.35 1.29
N ALA A 43 7.88 21.27 0.57
CA ALA A 43 8.54 20.09 1.13
C ALA A 43 9.93 20.42 1.66
N GLU A 44 10.74 21.20 0.90
CA GLU A 44 12.05 21.68 1.34
C GLU A 44 11.94 22.59 2.56
N ARG A 45 11.04 23.58 2.51
CA ARG A 45 10.84 24.57 3.58
C ARG A 45 10.42 23.90 4.89
N ILE A 46 9.45 22.97 4.81
CA ILE A 46 8.97 22.27 6.00
C ILE A 46 10.07 21.38 6.57
N TYR A 47 10.76 20.61 5.70
CA TYR A 47 11.84 19.72 6.12
C TYR A 47 12.99 20.47 6.79
N ALA A 48 13.39 21.63 6.27
CA ALA A 48 14.44 22.45 6.86
C ALA A 48 14.08 23.00 8.25
N ASP A 49 12.78 23.26 8.49
CA ASP A 49 12.28 23.81 9.75
C ASP A 49 11.91 22.70 10.78
N MET A 50 11.81 21.42 10.34
CA MET A 50 11.49 20.30 11.23
C MET A 50 12.59 20.07 12.26
N GLY A 51 12.16 19.61 13.45
CA GLY A 51 13.09 19.05 14.42
C GLY A 51 13.65 17.68 13.96
N PRO A 52 14.51 17.06 14.78
CA PRO A 52 15.06 15.73 14.47
C PRO A 52 13.95 14.73 14.16
N GLY A 53 14.05 14.05 13.04
CA GLY A 53 13.08 13.05 12.56
C GLY A 53 13.68 11.68 12.37
N ILE A 54 12.81 10.68 12.28
CA ILE A 54 13.14 9.31 11.89
C ILE A 54 12.72 9.14 10.44
N GLU A 55 13.67 8.71 9.61
CA GLU A 55 13.45 8.42 8.19
C GLU A 55 13.36 6.92 7.97
N SER A 56 12.33 6.49 7.25
CA SER A 56 12.13 5.09 6.88
C SER A 56 11.50 4.95 5.50
N SER A 57 11.68 3.81 4.86
CA SER A 57 10.94 3.51 3.63
C SER A 57 9.45 3.40 3.94
N GLY A 58 8.62 4.07 3.16
CA GLY A 58 7.16 4.14 3.28
C GLY A 58 6.48 4.03 1.91
N GLY A 59 5.21 4.37 1.88
CA GLY A 59 4.32 4.11 0.74
C GLY A 59 3.53 2.82 0.93
N SER A 60 2.26 2.83 0.51
CA SER A 60 1.29 1.77 0.78
C SER A 60 1.79 0.39 0.33
N ALA A 61 2.13 0.22 -0.95
CA ALA A 61 2.63 -1.07 -1.44
C ALA A 61 3.98 -1.47 -0.83
N ALA A 62 4.86 -0.51 -0.48
CA ALA A 62 6.12 -0.81 0.20
C ALA A 62 5.88 -1.29 1.63
N ASN A 63 4.89 -0.73 2.35
CA ASN A 63 4.46 -1.21 3.66
C ASN A 63 3.91 -2.63 3.57
N THR A 64 3.02 -2.89 2.60
CA THR A 64 2.50 -4.24 2.31
C THR A 64 3.64 -5.23 2.05
N CYS A 65 4.60 -4.86 1.22
CA CYS A 65 5.75 -5.71 0.90
C CYS A 65 6.60 -6.02 2.13
N ALA A 66 6.89 -5.04 2.98
CA ALA A 66 7.69 -5.25 4.19
C ALA A 66 6.95 -6.12 5.22
N ALA A 67 5.65 -5.91 5.43
CA ALA A 67 4.85 -6.74 6.32
C ALA A 67 4.75 -8.19 5.80
N ALA A 68 4.59 -8.38 4.48
CA ALA A 68 4.60 -9.71 3.88
C ALA A 68 5.96 -10.42 4.02
N ALA A 69 7.07 -9.69 3.88
CA ALA A 69 8.41 -10.21 4.14
C ALA A 69 8.60 -10.61 5.60
N ALA A 70 8.09 -9.80 6.54
CA ALA A 70 8.07 -10.14 7.98
C ALA A 70 7.26 -11.41 8.27
N LEU A 71 6.22 -11.72 7.49
CA LEU A 71 5.47 -12.99 7.53
C LEU A 71 6.22 -14.15 6.86
N GLY A 72 7.34 -13.89 6.19
CA GLY A 72 8.22 -14.90 5.59
C GLY A 72 8.01 -15.13 4.10
N ALA A 73 7.19 -14.34 3.44
CA ALA A 73 7.06 -14.38 1.99
C ALA A 73 8.35 -13.87 1.31
N LYS A 74 8.63 -14.37 0.11
CA LYS A 74 9.72 -13.86 -0.75
C LYS A 74 9.19 -12.70 -1.57
N VAL A 75 9.61 -11.49 -1.23
CA VAL A 75 8.99 -10.27 -1.73
C VAL A 75 9.96 -9.44 -2.55
N GLY A 76 9.47 -8.92 -3.68
CA GLY A 76 10.10 -7.85 -4.46
C GLY A 76 9.23 -6.61 -4.48
N TYR A 77 9.84 -5.47 -4.80
CA TYR A 77 9.14 -4.21 -4.94
C TYR A 77 9.70 -3.40 -6.10
N LEU A 78 8.81 -2.83 -6.92
CA LEU A 78 9.11 -1.87 -7.98
C LEU A 78 8.47 -0.53 -7.64
N GLY A 79 9.31 0.49 -7.54
CA GLY A 79 8.93 1.87 -7.27
C GLY A 79 10.06 2.78 -7.72
N LYS A 80 9.82 4.08 -7.85
CA LYS A 80 10.82 5.01 -8.33
C LYS A 80 11.29 5.94 -7.24
N VAL A 81 12.60 5.95 -6.98
CA VAL A 81 13.28 6.95 -6.15
C VAL A 81 14.28 7.73 -7.01
N ALA A 82 14.71 8.90 -6.59
CA ALA A 82 15.80 9.62 -7.23
C ALA A 82 17.18 9.10 -6.77
N ASP A 83 18.23 9.49 -7.50
CA ASP A 83 19.62 9.28 -7.10
C ASP A 83 20.05 10.38 -6.11
N ASP A 84 19.44 10.37 -4.92
CA ASP A 84 19.67 11.33 -3.84
C ASP A 84 19.76 10.63 -2.47
N ALA A 85 19.99 11.40 -1.40
CA ALA A 85 20.16 10.87 -0.05
C ALA A 85 18.92 10.09 0.43
N LEU A 86 17.70 10.62 0.20
CA LEU A 86 16.47 9.93 0.59
C LEU A 86 16.22 8.67 -0.24
N GLY A 87 16.61 8.66 -1.53
CA GLY A 87 16.55 7.46 -2.36
C GLY A 87 17.49 6.35 -1.85
N GLN A 88 18.65 6.72 -1.30
CA GLN A 88 19.56 5.79 -0.65
C GLN A 88 18.98 5.26 0.67
N VAL A 89 18.35 6.13 1.48
CA VAL A 89 17.62 5.73 2.70
C VAL A 89 16.53 4.72 2.35
N PHE A 90 15.66 5.04 1.39
CA PHE A 90 14.60 4.13 0.96
C PHE A 90 15.15 2.76 0.55
N ARG A 91 16.16 2.76 -0.35
CA ARG A 91 16.76 1.52 -0.86
C ARG A 91 17.39 0.68 0.24
N HIS A 92 18.11 1.33 1.17
CA HIS A 92 18.73 0.62 2.28
C HIS A 92 17.68 -0.01 3.18
N ASP A 93 16.69 0.77 3.61
CA ASP A 93 15.69 0.37 4.60
C ASP A 93 14.76 -0.74 4.06
N ILE A 94 14.24 -0.60 2.83
CA ILE A 94 13.36 -1.61 2.24
C ILE A 94 14.07 -2.94 2.01
N ASN A 95 15.36 -2.91 1.63
CA ASN A 95 16.17 -4.14 1.53
C ASN A 95 16.47 -4.75 2.90
N ALA A 96 16.71 -3.94 3.92
CA ALA A 96 16.90 -4.41 5.30
C ALA A 96 15.63 -5.07 5.85
N ALA A 97 14.44 -4.63 5.41
CA ALA A 97 13.17 -5.26 5.71
C ALA A 97 12.95 -6.61 4.96
N GLY A 98 13.92 -7.05 4.16
CA GLY A 98 13.86 -8.33 3.43
C GLY A 98 13.16 -8.26 2.07
N VAL A 99 12.89 -7.07 1.55
CA VAL A 99 12.24 -6.85 0.26
C VAL A 99 13.29 -6.52 -0.81
N ARG A 100 13.32 -7.27 -1.91
CA ARG A 100 14.20 -6.99 -3.04
C ARG A 100 13.74 -5.75 -3.81
N PHE A 101 14.58 -4.72 -3.90
CA PHE A 101 14.30 -3.46 -4.61
C PHE A 101 15.32 -3.20 -5.73
N PRO A 102 15.07 -3.69 -6.97
CA PRO A 102 16.02 -3.61 -8.08
C PRO A 102 15.91 -2.34 -8.92
N THR A 103 14.80 -1.58 -8.82
CA THR A 103 14.51 -0.44 -9.72
C THR A 103 15.66 0.56 -9.73
N ALA A 104 16.11 0.94 -10.94
CA ALA A 104 17.15 1.95 -11.09
C ALA A 104 16.63 3.33 -10.61
N PRO A 105 17.46 4.13 -9.92
CA PRO A 105 17.06 5.46 -9.49
C PRO A 105 16.88 6.42 -10.68
N LEU A 106 16.01 7.40 -10.51
CA LEU A 106 15.87 8.54 -11.43
C LEU A 106 17.12 9.41 -11.32
N VAL A 107 17.84 9.55 -12.42
CA VAL A 107 19.01 10.46 -12.53
C VAL A 107 18.56 11.75 -13.18
N GLY A 108 18.72 12.85 -12.48
CA GLY A 108 18.25 14.17 -12.92
C GLY A 108 16.72 14.24 -12.94
N GLY A 109 16.13 15.25 -12.36
CA GLY A 109 14.67 15.41 -12.28
C GLY A 109 14.19 15.66 -10.87
N ALA A 110 12.94 15.25 -10.57
CA ALA A 110 12.35 15.45 -9.26
C ALA A 110 13.08 14.61 -8.18
N PRO A 111 13.29 15.15 -6.97
CA PRO A 111 13.89 14.42 -5.87
C PRO A 111 12.97 13.28 -5.39
N THR A 112 13.52 12.40 -4.56
CA THR A 112 12.77 11.30 -3.94
C THR A 112 11.54 11.80 -3.19
N ALA A 113 10.44 11.09 -3.34
CA ALA A 113 9.19 11.35 -2.63
C ALA A 113 9.40 11.27 -1.12
N ARG A 114 8.74 12.15 -0.38
CA ARG A 114 8.75 12.15 1.09
C ARG A 114 7.39 12.52 1.66
N CYS A 115 7.02 11.86 2.74
CA CYS A 115 5.88 12.20 3.56
C CYS A 115 6.40 12.79 4.88
N LEU A 116 6.17 14.09 5.11
CA LEU A 116 6.54 14.76 6.34
C LEU A 116 5.42 14.56 7.35
N ILE A 117 5.65 13.68 8.31
CA ILE A 117 4.68 13.25 9.32
C ILE A 117 4.98 13.95 10.63
N LEU A 118 4.13 14.89 10.99
CA LEU A 118 4.27 15.73 12.19
C LEU A 118 3.32 15.23 13.28
N VAL A 119 3.89 14.78 14.39
CA VAL A 119 3.13 14.27 15.55
C VAL A 119 3.02 15.35 16.59
N SER A 120 1.79 15.84 16.82
CA SER A 120 1.50 16.83 17.85
C SER A 120 1.46 16.23 19.27
N PRO A 121 1.53 17.05 20.35
CA PRO A 121 1.58 16.55 21.73
C PRO A 121 0.40 15.67 22.14
N ASP A 122 -0.75 15.85 21.50
CA ASP A 122 -1.96 15.02 21.70
C ASP A 122 -1.97 13.74 20.84
N GLY A 123 -0.85 13.44 20.15
CA GLY A 123 -0.68 12.24 19.34
C GLY A 123 -1.27 12.30 17.93
N GLN A 124 -1.87 13.44 17.52
CA GLN A 124 -2.39 13.57 16.16
C GLN A 124 -1.26 13.68 15.13
N ARG A 125 -1.47 13.06 13.98
CA ARG A 125 -0.53 13.10 12.84
C ARG A 125 -1.03 14.04 11.77
N THR A 126 -0.16 14.94 11.34
CA THR A 126 -0.37 15.81 10.19
C THR A 126 0.62 15.43 9.10
N MET A 127 0.13 15.00 7.95
CA MET A 127 0.93 14.46 6.86
C MET A 127 0.97 15.44 5.69
N ASN A 128 2.19 15.70 5.20
CA ASN A 128 2.42 16.55 4.04
C ASN A 128 3.29 15.78 3.05
N THR A 129 2.70 15.33 1.95
CA THR A 129 3.34 14.40 1.02
C THR A 129 3.74 15.10 -0.26
N PHE A 130 5.03 15.06 -0.57
CA PHE A 130 5.60 15.41 -1.85
C PHE A 130 5.90 14.12 -2.63
N LEU A 131 5.26 13.95 -3.78
CA LEU A 131 5.34 12.70 -4.56
C LEU A 131 6.64 12.57 -5.38
N GLY A 132 7.26 13.68 -5.79
CA GLY A 132 8.59 13.69 -6.41
C GLY A 132 8.80 12.63 -7.50
N ALA A 133 9.89 11.88 -7.38
CA ALA A 133 10.29 10.89 -8.37
C ALA A 133 9.30 9.72 -8.51
N CYS A 134 8.52 9.38 -7.48
CA CYS A 134 7.70 8.17 -7.50
C CYS A 134 6.62 8.18 -8.60
N VAL A 135 6.08 9.36 -8.95
CA VAL A 135 5.08 9.52 -10.02
C VAL A 135 5.67 9.43 -11.43
N THR A 136 6.98 9.27 -11.56
CA THR A 136 7.64 9.07 -12.87
C THR A 136 7.79 7.61 -13.26
N LEU A 137 7.32 6.67 -12.44
CA LEU A 137 7.31 5.26 -12.76
C LEU A 137 6.48 5.00 -14.01
N GLY A 138 7.08 4.27 -14.97
CA GLY A 138 6.46 3.93 -16.24
C GLY A 138 6.83 2.51 -16.69
N GLU A 139 6.39 2.12 -17.88
CA GLU A 139 6.63 0.77 -18.42
C GLU A 139 8.12 0.42 -18.50
N ALA A 140 9.00 1.39 -18.78
CA ALA A 140 10.45 1.18 -18.85
C ALA A 140 11.10 0.79 -17.50
N ASP A 141 10.40 0.99 -16.39
CA ASP A 141 10.87 0.64 -15.05
C ASP A 141 10.46 -0.76 -14.61
N LEU A 142 9.64 -1.44 -15.40
CA LEU A 142 9.17 -2.80 -15.10
C LEU A 142 10.28 -3.83 -15.28
N ASP A 143 10.48 -4.67 -14.28
CA ASP A 143 11.29 -5.89 -14.37
C ASP A 143 10.37 -7.06 -14.81
N GLU A 144 10.27 -7.29 -16.13
CA GLU A 144 9.41 -8.33 -16.70
C GLU A 144 9.73 -9.72 -16.12
N ALA A 145 11.02 -10.00 -15.87
CA ALA A 145 11.44 -11.27 -15.31
C ALA A 145 10.99 -11.45 -13.86
N ALA A 146 11.00 -10.37 -13.07
CA ALA A 146 10.50 -10.38 -11.70
C ALA A 146 8.97 -10.54 -11.66
N ILE A 147 8.24 -9.85 -12.55
CA ILE A 147 6.77 -9.97 -12.68
C ILE A 147 6.40 -11.41 -13.05
N ALA A 148 7.02 -11.97 -14.07
CA ALA A 148 6.77 -13.36 -14.50
C ALA A 148 7.15 -14.40 -13.44
N ALA A 149 8.09 -14.10 -12.55
CA ALA A 149 8.53 -14.99 -11.48
C ALA A 149 7.67 -14.92 -10.21
N ALA A 150 6.89 -13.83 -10.01
CA ALA A 150 6.04 -13.64 -8.84
C ALA A 150 4.74 -14.45 -8.94
N GLN A 151 4.28 -15.03 -7.83
CA GLN A 151 2.96 -15.68 -7.79
C GLN A 151 1.84 -14.65 -7.91
N VAL A 152 2.02 -13.48 -7.26
CA VAL A 152 1.08 -12.36 -7.31
C VAL A 152 1.85 -11.05 -7.52
N THR A 153 1.42 -10.25 -8.50
CA THR A 153 1.83 -8.86 -8.68
C THR A 153 0.80 -7.96 -8.01
N TYR A 154 1.20 -7.21 -6.97
CA TYR A 154 0.34 -6.35 -6.15
C TYR A 154 0.52 -4.89 -6.54
N LEU A 155 -0.57 -4.22 -6.91
CA LEU A 155 -0.60 -2.86 -7.46
C LEU A 155 -1.26 -1.88 -6.48
N GLU A 156 -0.61 -0.72 -6.31
CA GLU A 156 -1.07 0.36 -5.42
C GLU A 156 -1.98 1.34 -6.16
N GLY A 157 -3.23 1.48 -5.71
CA GLY A 157 -4.20 2.39 -6.33
C GLY A 157 -3.78 3.86 -6.34
N TYR A 158 -3.04 4.35 -5.36
CA TYR A 158 -2.51 5.72 -5.36
C TYR A 158 -1.65 6.05 -6.59
N LEU A 159 -1.03 5.06 -7.21
CA LEU A 159 -0.24 5.25 -8.43
C LEU A 159 -1.11 5.34 -9.71
N PHE A 160 -2.43 5.40 -9.57
CA PHE A 160 -3.36 5.59 -10.70
C PHE A 160 -3.41 7.04 -11.22
N ASP A 161 -2.91 8.04 -10.46
CA ASP A 161 -2.95 9.45 -10.88
C ASP A 161 -2.14 9.71 -12.19
N PRO A 162 -0.87 9.24 -12.36
CA PRO A 162 -0.14 9.46 -13.61
C PRO A 162 -0.59 8.48 -14.73
N PRO A 163 -0.91 8.98 -15.94
CA PRO A 163 -1.26 8.09 -17.06
C PRO A 163 -0.18 7.07 -17.42
N ALA A 164 1.11 7.42 -17.27
CA ALA A 164 2.23 6.52 -17.51
C ALA A 164 2.23 5.33 -16.53
N ALA A 165 1.86 5.55 -15.28
CA ALA A 165 1.74 4.50 -14.28
C ALA A 165 0.55 3.58 -14.55
N GLN A 166 -0.60 4.13 -15.01
CA GLN A 166 -1.72 3.31 -15.46
C GLN A 166 -1.32 2.39 -16.64
N ALA A 167 -0.52 2.90 -17.61
CA ALA A 167 0.02 2.08 -18.68
C ALA A 167 0.96 1.00 -18.15
N ALA A 168 1.84 1.33 -17.20
CA ALA A 168 2.72 0.38 -16.53
C ALA A 168 1.94 -0.73 -15.82
N PHE A 169 0.84 -0.41 -15.13
CA PHE A 169 -0.01 -1.41 -14.48
C PHE A 169 -0.63 -2.40 -15.48
N ARG A 170 -1.14 -1.89 -16.61
CA ARG A 170 -1.68 -2.76 -17.69
C ARG A 170 -0.57 -3.62 -18.32
N ALA A 171 0.63 -3.08 -18.49
CA ALA A 171 1.77 -3.83 -18.96
C ALA A 171 2.18 -4.93 -17.95
N ALA A 172 2.25 -4.60 -16.66
CA ALA A 172 2.54 -5.57 -15.61
C ALA A 172 1.49 -6.69 -15.55
N ALA A 173 0.19 -6.35 -15.67
CA ALA A 173 -0.89 -7.33 -15.72
C ALA A 173 -0.74 -8.29 -16.92
N ARG A 174 -0.48 -7.76 -18.11
CA ARG A 174 -0.24 -8.59 -19.30
C ARG A 174 0.94 -9.55 -19.13
N ILE A 175 2.05 -9.08 -18.53
CA ILE A 175 3.24 -9.91 -18.28
C ILE A 175 2.91 -11.00 -17.25
N ALA A 176 2.23 -10.66 -16.15
CA ALA A 176 1.82 -11.61 -15.12
C ALA A 176 0.91 -12.69 -15.71
N HIS A 177 -0.15 -12.31 -16.42
CA HIS A 177 -1.09 -13.25 -17.03
C HIS A 177 -0.45 -14.13 -18.10
N ALA A 178 0.46 -13.58 -18.93
CA ALA A 178 1.20 -14.37 -19.90
C ALA A 178 2.08 -15.46 -19.26
N ALA A 179 2.48 -15.25 -18.00
CA ALA A 179 3.22 -16.23 -17.19
C ALA A 179 2.30 -17.12 -16.32
N GLY A 180 0.96 -17.01 -16.44
CA GLY A 180 0.00 -17.72 -15.61
C GLY A 180 0.03 -17.28 -14.13
N ARG A 181 0.34 -16.00 -13.89
CA ARG A 181 0.40 -15.37 -12.56
C ARG A 181 -0.78 -14.47 -12.32
N ARG A 182 -1.04 -14.15 -11.06
CA ARG A 182 -2.19 -13.32 -10.67
C ARG A 182 -1.79 -11.86 -10.45
N VAL A 183 -2.76 -10.98 -10.65
CA VAL A 183 -2.67 -9.55 -10.41
C VAL A 183 -3.62 -9.17 -9.29
N ALA A 184 -3.09 -8.51 -8.26
CA ALA A 184 -3.86 -7.93 -7.16
C ALA A 184 -3.80 -6.42 -7.23
N ILE A 185 -4.90 -5.74 -6.90
CA ILE A 185 -4.95 -4.29 -6.78
C ILE A 185 -5.62 -3.88 -5.48
N THR A 186 -5.10 -2.83 -4.83
CA THR A 186 -5.82 -2.11 -3.77
C THR A 186 -6.39 -0.81 -4.32
N LEU A 187 -7.59 -0.43 -3.89
CA LEU A 187 -8.19 0.85 -4.28
C LEU A 187 -7.57 2.04 -3.55
N SER A 188 -6.91 1.79 -2.41
CA SER A 188 -6.09 2.70 -1.62
C SER A 188 -6.84 3.83 -0.90
N ASP A 189 -7.76 4.54 -1.57
CA ASP A 189 -8.46 5.70 -1.01
C ASP A 189 -9.72 6.06 -1.83
N PRO A 190 -10.86 6.38 -1.18
CA PRO A 190 -12.09 6.74 -1.89
C PRO A 190 -11.95 7.93 -2.85
N PHE A 191 -11.14 8.97 -2.49
CA PHE A 191 -10.94 10.13 -3.35
C PHE A 191 -10.13 9.78 -4.60
N CYS A 192 -9.17 8.84 -4.49
CA CYS A 192 -8.45 8.32 -5.63
C CYS A 192 -9.39 7.57 -6.56
N VAL A 193 -10.26 6.72 -6.00
CA VAL A 193 -11.29 6.00 -6.76
C VAL A 193 -12.23 6.97 -7.48
N GLU A 194 -12.71 8.01 -6.81
CA GLU A 194 -13.63 9.00 -7.40
C GLU A 194 -13.01 9.73 -8.59
N ARG A 195 -11.72 10.10 -8.50
CA ARG A 195 -11.01 10.77 -9.61
C ARG A 195 -10.82 9.89 -10.83
N HIS A 196 -10.62 8.58 -10.63
CA HIS A 196 -10.23 7.63 -11.68
C HIS A 196 -11.20 6.46 -11.81
N ARG A 197 -12.47 6.62 -11.41
CA ARG A 197 -13.46 5.55 -11.28
C ARG A 197 -13.56 4.66 -12.50
N ASP A 198 -13.72 5.24 -13.68
CA ASP A 198 -13.88 4.47 -14.91
C ASP A 198 -12.63 3.64 -15.22
N ALA A 199 -11.44 4.19 -14.96
CA ALA A 199 -10.17 3.50 -15.16
C ALA A 199 -9.98 2.36 -14.14
N PHE A 200 -10.34 2.59 -12.87
CA PHE A 200 -10.35 1.53 -11.84
C PHE A 200 -11.35 0.43 -12.17
N ARG A 201 -12.59 0.79 -12.54
CA ARG A 201 -13.61 -0.20 -12.92
C ARG A 201 -13.18 -1.05 -14.09
N ALA A 202 -12.60 -0.42 -15.13
CA ALA A 202 -12.06 -1.15 -16.27
C ALA A 202 -10.92 -2.08 -15.85
N PHE A 203 -9.99 -1.60 -15.00
CA PHE A 203 -8.85 -2.40 -14.54
C PHE A 203 -9.30 -3.59 -13.66
N VAL A 204 -10.22 -3.34 -12.71
CA VAL A 204 -10.76 -4.40 -11.83
C VAL A 204 -11.44 -5.49 -12.62
N ARG A 205 -12.25 -5.13 -13.62
CA ARG A 205 -13.01 -6.10 -14.44
C ARG A 205 -12.12 -6.85 -15.43
N ASP A 206 -11.13 -6.16 -16.05
CA ASP A 206 -10.45 -6.69 -17.23
C ASP A 206 -9.04 -7.22 -16.93
N GLU A 207 -8.39 -6.78 -15.83
CA GLU A 207 -6.98 -7.02 -15.56
C GLU A 207 -6.68 -7.57 -14.16
N ALA A 208 -7.55 -7.35 -13.16
CA ALA A 208 -7.29 -7.79 -11.80
C ALA A 208 -7.91 -9.16 -11.51
N ASP A 209 -7.18 -10.01 -10.80
CA ASP A 209 -7.67 -11.28 -10.27
C ASP A 209 -8.05 -11.18 -8.79
N ILE A 210 -7.44 -10.22 -8.07
CA ILE A 210 -7.64 -10.01 -6.64
C ILE A 210 -7.85 -8.53 -6.35
N LEU A 211 -8.92 -8.20 -5.62
CA LEU A 211 -9.25 -6.84 -5.21
C LEU A 211 -9.17 -6.68 -3.70
N PHE A 212 -8.43 -5.68 -3.25
CA PHE A 212 -8.47 -5.18 -1.88
C PHE A 212 -9.16 -3.82 -1.84
N ALA A 213 -10.14 -3.69 -0.95
CA ALA A 213 -10.83 -2.43 -0.72
C ALA A 213 -11.42 -2.38 0.69
N ASN A 214 -11.57 -1.18 1.25
CA ASN A 214 -12.43 -1.00 2.41
C ASN A 214 -13.89 -0.69 1.99
N GLU A 215 -14.79 -0.64 2.98
CA GLU A 215 -16.23 -0.38 2.77
C GLU A 215 -16.46 0.91 1.99
N ALA A 216 -15.73 2.01 2.30
CA ALA A 216 -15.89 3.29 1.61
C ALA A 216 -15.35 3.25 0.16
N GLU A 217 -14.21 2.60 -0.07
CA GLU A 217 -13.59 2.47 -1.38
C GLU A 217 -14.46 1.65 -2.34
N ILE A 218 -14.98 0.51 -1.89
CA ILE A 218 -15.80 -0.34 -2.75
C ILE A 218 -17.16 0.33 -3.06
N CYS A 219 -17.72 1.05 -2.11
CA CYS A 219 -18.92 1.86 -2.32
C CYS A 219 -18.66 3.00 -3.31
N ALA A 220 -17.53 3.69 -3.22
CA ALA A 220 -17.12 4.72 -4.16
C ALA A 220 -16.92 4.15 -5.57
N LEU A 221 -16.32 2.97 -5.70
CA LEU A 221 -16.10 2.31 -7.00
C LEU A 221 -17.43 2.03 -7.71
N TYR A 222 -18.40 1.49 -6.98
CA TYR A 222 -19.70 1.07 -7.53
C TYR A 222 -20.81 2.12 -7.39
N GLN A 223 -20.49 3.33 -6.88
CA GLN A 223 -21.43 4.45 -6.74
C GLN A 223 -22.70 4.08 -5.95
N THR A 224 -22.51 3.44 -4.81
CA THR A 224 -23.60 3.03 -3.91
C THR A 224 -23.24 3.32 -2.46
N ASP A 225 -24.24 3.65 -1.64
CA ASP A 225 -24.07 3.82 -0.18
C ASP A 225 -24.32 2.50 0.58
N ASN A 226 -24.58 1.41 -0.14
CA ASN A 226 -24.88 0.10 0.43
C ASN A 226 -23.73 -0.86 0.17
N PHE A 227 -23.06 -1.27 1.24
CA PHE A 227 -21.92 -2.20 1.17
C PHE A 227 -22.31 -3.56 0.56
N GLU A 228 -23.44 -4.13 0.95
CA GLU A 228 -23.91 -5.43 0.48
C GLU A 228 -24.18 -5.41 -1.03
N ALA A 229 -24.71 -4.29 -1.55
CA ALA A 229 -24.88 -4.08 -2.99
C ALA A 229 -23.53 -3.98 -3.69
N ALA A 230 -22.57 -3.21 -3.14
CA ALA A 230 -21.20 -3.11 -3.68
C ALA A 230 -20.49 -4.46 -3.68
N ALA A 231 -20.59 -5.21 -2.58
CA ALA A 231 -20.01 -6.55 -2.45
C ALA A 231 -20.60 -7.54 -3.47
N THR A 232 -21.90 -7.47 -3.73
CA THR A 232 -22.56 -8.30 -4.74
C THR A 232 -22.05 -8.01 -6.15
N ILE A 233 -21.83 -6.73 -6.47
CA ILE A 233 -21.26 -6.35 -7.77
C ILE A 233 -19.82 -6.85 -7.86
N ALA A 234 -18.99 -6.62 -6.82
CA ALA A 234 -17.62 -7.11 -6.77
C ALA A 234 -17.56 -8.62 -6.99
N GLN A 235 -18.42 -9.39 -6.31
CA GLN A 235 -18.48 -10.85 -6.43
C GLN A 235 -18.77 -11.32 -7.87
N SER A 236 -19.48 -10.51 -8.66
CA SER A 236 -19.80 -10.85 -10.05
C SER A 236 -18.73 -10.42 -11.07
N GLU A 237 -17.84 -9.50 -10.69
CA GLU A 237 -16.86 -8.88 -11.59
C GLU A 237 -15.42 -9.37 -11.40
N ILE A 238 -15.08 -9.95 -10.23
CA ILE A 238 -13.70 -10.33 -9.91
C ILE A 238 -13.62 -11.72 -9.27
N ASP A 239 -12.54 -12.44 -9.52
CA ASP A 239 -12.35 -13.81 -9.03
C ASP A 239 -12.22 -13.88 -7.51
N LEU A 240 -11.54 -12.89 -6.89
CA LEU A 240 -11.31 -12.84 -5.45
C LEU A 240 -11.33 -11.40 -4.95
N ALA A 241 -12.22 -11.07 -4.02
CA ALA A 241 -12.23 -9.78 -3.33
C ALA A 241 -12.07 -9.96 -1.82
N ALA A 242 -11.25 -9.12 -1.21
CA ALA A 242 -11.08 -9.02 0.24
C ALA A 242 -11.50 -7.62 0.69
N LEU A 243 -12.70 -7.51 1.25
CA LEU A 243 -13.34 -6.24 1.58
C LEU A 243 -13.30 -6.00 3.10
N THR A 244 -12.58 -5.00 3.56
CA THR A 244 -12.42 -4.67 4.98
C THR A 244 -13.51 -3.72 5.47
N ARG A 245 -13.93 -3.90 6.73
CA ARG A 245 -15.03 -3.15 7.37
C ARG A 245 -14.68 -2.68 8.78
N SER A 246 -13.43 -2.28 8.99
CA SER A 246 -12.90 -1.85 10.29
C SER A 246 -13.18 -2.89 11.41
N GLU A 247 -13.81 -2.48 12.51
CA GLU A 247 -14.16 -3.36 13.63
C GLU A 247 -15.18 -4.47 13.30
N LYS A 248 -15.87 -4.34 12.16
CA LYS A 248 -16.78 -5.39 11.66
C LYS A 248 -16.03 -6.54 10.98
N GLY A 249 -14.71 -6.45 10.88
CA GLY A 249 -13.88 -7.46 10.24
C GLY A 249 -13.80 -7.32 8.73
N SER A 250 -13.87 -8.43 8.01
CA SER A 250 -13.77 -8.42 6.55
C SER A 250 -14.64 -9.49 5.90
N LEU A 251 -14.96 -9.26 4.63
CA LEU A 251 -15.71 -10.19 3.77
C LEU A 251 -14.81 -10.60 2.60
N ILE A 252 -14.54 -11.91 2.49
CA ILE A 252 -13.75 -12.49 1.41
C ILE A 252 -14.72 -13.16 0.44
N LEU A 253 -14.70 -12.74 -0.81
CA LEU A 253 -15.64 -13.16 -1.84
C LEU A 253 -14.91 -13.87 -2.97
N THR A 254 -15.47 -14.98 -3.42
CA THR A 254 -15.20 -15.58 -4.73
C THR A 254 -16.52 -15.63 -5.52
N ALA A 255 -16.47 -16.01 -6.77
CA ALA A 255 -17.71 -16.16 -7.58
C ALA A 255 -18.77 -17.05 -6.91
N THR A 256 -18.41 -17.96 -6.02
CA THR A 256 -19.32 -18.97 -5.45
C THR A 256 -19.35 -19.00 -3.93
N THR A 257 -18.43 -18.35 -3.25
CA THR A 257 -18.32 -18.37 -1.79
C THR A 257 -18.17 -16.99 -1.18
N ALA A 258 -18.62 -16.85 0.06
CA ALA A 258 -18.40 -15.67 0.89
C ALA A 258 -17.93 -16.17 2.28
N HIS A 259 -16.83 -15.59 2.78
CA HIS A 259 -16.28 -15.88 4.09
C HIS A 259 -16.22 -14.59 4.91
N GLU A 260 -16.98 -14.53 5.98
CA GLU A 260 -16.86 -13.47 6.98
C GLU A 260 -15.72 -13.81 7.94
N VAL A 261 -14.83 -12.83 8.16
CA VAL A 261 -13.70 -12.94 9.09
C VAL A 261 -13.81 -11.82 10.11
N ALA A 262 -13.88 -12.19 11.38
CA ALA A 262 -13.93 -11.21 12.47
C ALA A 262 -12.64 -10.38 12.55
N ALA A 263 -12.76 -9.11 12.98
CA ALA A 263 -11.59 -8.31 13.30
C ALA A 263 -10.88 -8.92 14.52
N GLU A 264 -9.54 -8.97 14.48
CA GLU A 264 -8.73 -9.33 15.64
C GLU A 264 -8.79 -8.21 16.67
N ALA A 265 -9.00 -8.59 17.94
CA ALA A 265 -9.15 -7.60 19.01
C ALA A 265 -7.80 -6.93 19.34
N THR A 266 -7.78 -5.60 19.33
CA THR A 266 -6.57 -4.83 19.67
C THR A 266 -6.92 -3.46 20.25
N THR A 267 -5.93 -2.82 20.88
CA THR A 267 -6.05 -1.41 21.27
C THR A 267 -5.57 -0.55 20.13
N VAL A 268 -6.46 0.26 19.56
CA VAL A 268 -6.12 1.13 18.44
C VAL A 268 -5.31 2.33 18.91
N VAL A 269 -4.10 2.47 18.38
CA VAL A 269 -3.18 3.60 18.61
C VAL A 269 -3.10 4.48 17.36
N ASP A 270 -2.97 3.85 16.17
CA ASP A 270 -2.79 4.52 14.88
C ASP A 270 -3.32 3.61 13.77
N THR A 271 -4.26 4.09 12.96
CA THR A 271 -4.84 3.29 11.88
C THR A 271 -4.04 3.29 10.57
N THR A 272 -2.91 4.02 10.55
CA THR A 272 -2.02 4.08 9.38
C THR A 272 -1.49 2.70 9.04
N GLY A 273 -1.60 2.30 7.76
CA GLY A 273 -1.11 1.02 7.28
C GLY A 273 -1.98 -0.20 7.61
N ALA A 274 -3.15 -0.02 8.23
CA ALA A 274 -4.07 -1.13 8.51
C ALA A 274 -4.42 -1.94 7.26
N GLY A 275 -4.77 -1.24 6.17
CA GLY A 275 -5.07 -1.87 4.87
C GLY A 275 -3.83 -2.53 4.24
N ASP A 276 -2.66 -1.91 4.38
CA ASP A 276 -1.39 -2.45 3.88
C ASP A 276 -1.03 -3.76 4.59
N ALA A 277 -1.13 -3.77 5.93
CA ALA A 277 -0.87 -4.95 6.74
C ALA A 277 -1.92 -6.06 6.50
N TYR A 278 -3.19 -5.68 6.31
CA TYR A 278 -4.25 -6.63 5.93
C TYR A 278 -3.91 -7.31 4.60
N ALA A 279 -3.58 -6.52 3.56
CA ALA A 279 -3.20 -7.07 2.26
C ALA A 279 -1.94 -7.94 2.35
N ALA A 280 -0.96 -7.56 3.17
CA ALA A 280 0.26 -8.33 3.42
C ALA A 280 -0.05 -9.72 4.03
N GLY A 281 -0.84 -9.74 5.10
CA GLY A 281 -1.24 -10.99 5.77
C GLY A 281 -2.02 -11.91 4.84
N PHE A 282 -2.97 -11.33 4.09
CA PHE A 282 -3.77 -12.06 3.12
C PHE A 282 -2.91 -12.69 2.02
N LEU A 283 -2.08 -11.89 1.37
CA LEU A 283 -1.23 -12.34 0.25
C LEU A 283 -0.16 -13.32 0.70
N ALA A 284 0.45 -13.14 1.88
CA ALA A 284 1.42 -14.07 2.42
C ALA A 284 0.80 -15.46 2.68
N ALA A 285 -0.39 -15.51 3.27
CA ALA A 285 -1.12 -16.76 3.49
C ALA A 285 -1.56 -17.41 2.16
N LEU A 286 -2.08 -16.60 1.22
CA LEU A 286 -2.55 -17.05 -0.08
C LEU A 286 -1.42 -17.69 -0.90
N THR A 287 -0.26 -17.06 -0.94
CA THR A 287 0.93 -17.57 -1.66
C THR A 287 1.58 -18.76 -0.95
N ALA A 288 1.33 -18.92 0.35
CA ALA A 288 1.68 -20.13 1.10
C ALA A 288 0.65 -21.28 0.94
N GLY A 289 -0.39 -21.10 0.10
CA GLY A 289 -1.40 -22.12 -0.19
C GLY A 289 -2.41 -22.34 0.93
N ARG A 290 -2.66 -21.34 1.77
CA ARG A 290 -3.67 -21.43 2.84
C ARG A 290 -5.07 -21.26 2.27
N GLU A 291 -6.06 -21.83 2.97
CA GLU A 291 -7.48 -21.64 2.68
C GLU A 291 -7.91 -20.17 2.89
N LEU A 292 -8.93 -19.69 2.18
CA LEU A 292 -9.33 -18.28 2.19
C LEU A 292 -9.71 -17.75 3.58
N ALA A 293 -10.35 -18.56 4.40
CA ALA A 293 -10.66 -18.20 5.79
C ALA A 293 -9.38 -17.94 6.61
N GLU A 294 -8.35 -18.76 6.39
CA GLU A 294 -7.05 -18.61 7.03
C GLU A 294 -6.28 -17.39 6.47
N CYS A 295 -6.42 -17.11 5.16
CA CYS A 295 -5.88 -15.88 4.58
C CYS A 295 -6.47 -14.64 5.26
N GLY A 296 -7.78 -14.62 5.49
CA GLY A 296 -8.46 -13.54 6.22
C GLY A 296 -8.02 -13.45 7.68
N ARG A 297 -7.80 -14.58 8.37
CA ARG A 297 -7.28 -14.59 9.75
C ARG A 297 -5.89 -13.96 9.81
N TRP A 298 -4.94 -14.38 8.97
CA TRP A 298 -3.61 -13.78 8.92
C TRP A 298 -3.67 -12.29 8.62
N ALA A 299 -4.55 -11.89 7.70
CA ALA A 299 -4.79 -10.50 7.35
C ALA A 299 -5.29 -9.67 8.55
N SER A 300 -6.27 -10.21 9.29
CA SER A 300 -6.84 -9.56 10.48
C SER A 300 -5.80 -9.41 11.60
N VAL A 301 -4.99 -10.44 11.87
CA VAL A 301 -3.90 -10.41 12.85
C VAL A 301 -2.84 -9.38 12.48
N ALA A 302 -2.41 -9.34 11.22
CA ALA A 302 -1.41 -8.37 10.75
C ALA A 302 -1.94 -6.94 10.83
N ALA A 303 -3.21 -6.71 10.47
CA ALA A 303 -3.84 -5.40 10.61
C ALA A 303 -3.98 -4.96 12.08
N ALA A 304 -4.36 -5.87 12.98
CA ALA A 304 -4.47 -5.60 14.40
C ALA A 304 -3.12 -5.23 15.03
N GLU A 305 -2.04 -5.90 14.65
CA GLU A 305 -0.69 -5.55 15.09
C GLU A 305 -0.31 -4.15 14.59
N ALA A 306 -0.48 -3.86 13.29
CA ALA A 306 -0.13 -2.59 12.71
C ALA A 306 -0.82 -1.40 13.39
N ILE A 307 -2.09 -1.54 13.77
CA ILE A 307 -2.84 -0.45 14.42
C ILE A 307 -2.62 -0.35 15.93
N SER A 308 -1.87 -1.27 16.54
CA SER A 308 -1.59 -1.29 17.98
C SER A 308 -0.44 -0.35 18.42
N HIS A 309 0.24 0.27 17.46
CA HIS A 309 1.38 1.15 17.69
C HIS A 309 1.45 2.27 16.62
N PHE A 310 2.39 3.18 16.75
CA PHE A 310 2.63 4.22 15.75
C PHE A 310 3.45 3.69 14.58
N GLY A 311 3.02 4.04 13.35
CA GLY A 311 3.71 3.70 12.10
C GLY A 311 3.16 2.44 11.44
N ALA A 312 3.36 2.33 10.12
CA ALA A 312 2.79 1.28 9.29
C ALA A 312 3.66 -0.01 9.22
N ARG A 313 4.84 0.00 9.86
CA ARG A 313 5.75 -1.16 9.84
C ARG A 313 5.52 -2.05 11.04
N PRO A 314 5.50 -3.39 10.88
CA PRO A 314 5.35 -4.32 12.00
C PRO A 314 6.45 -4.15 13.04
N GLN A 315 6.08 -4.19 14.32
CA GLN A 315 7.00 -4.13 15.45
C GLN A 315 7.08 -5.48 16.18
N ALA A 316 6.04 -6.31 16.09
CA ALA A 316 6.02 -7.65 16.63
C ALA A 316 6.46 -8.71 15.61
N ASP A 317 6.75 -9.91 16.08
CA ASP A 317 7.00 -11.07 15.21
C ASP A 317 5.67 -11.58 14.62
N LEU A 318 5.33 -11.08 13.44
CA LEU A 318 4.10 -11.45 12.74
C LEU A 318 3.98 -12.96 12.50
N LYS A 319 5.11 -13.68 12.26
CA LYS A 319 5.09 -15.13 12.08
C LYS A 319 4.62 -15.84 13.33
N ALA A 320 5.09 -15.39 14.48
CA ALA A 320 4.66 -15.96 15.76
C ALA A 320 3.17 -15.68 16.02
N LEU A 321 2.69 -14.47 15.71
CA LEU A 321 1.30 -14.08 15.90
C LEU A 321 0.32 -14.90 15.03
N VAL A 322 0.66 -15.13 13.76
CA VAL A 322 -0.24 -15.90 12.85
C VAL A 322 -0.18 -17.42 13.08
N ALA A 323 0.87 -17.91 13.77
CA ALA A 323 1.01 -19.34 14.09
C ALA A 323 0.14 -19.80 15.27
N GLY A 324 -0.32 -18.87 16.12
CA GLY A 324 -1.23 -19.13 17.24
C GLY A 324 -2.67 -19.16 16.78
#